data_ddbe5d636648f343ea0b93e99869ffe5
#
_entry.id   ddbe5d636648f343ea0b93e99869ffe5
#
_cell.length_a   1.000
_cell.length_b   1.000
_cell.length_c   1.000
_cell.angle_alpha   90.00
_cell.angle_beta   90.00
_cell.angle_gamma   90.00
#
_symmetry.space_group_name_H-M   'P 1'
#
loop_
_entity.id
_entity.type
_entity.pdbx_description
1 polymer ?
#
loop_
_entity_poly.entity_id
_entity_poly.type
_entity_poly.pdbx_seq_one_letter_code
_entity_poly.pdbx_strand_id
1 'polypeptide(L)'
;MRRVISAYREAYGGLPQATWLVASVALVNRSGTMVLPFLTLYLTEKRGYETATAGLFVMVYGIGGLLGTYLGGWLTDRLGPIRVQTASLLAAAVQFFLLGSWTGPLSIGSGLFLLAILGEAFRPASATLVAQTCLPDQRTKAYALQRLAVNLGMALGPAVGGWLATASYLWLFWVDGGTCLIAAVLLWQLFKDFRPLEPPSDEVSDRATSGPWQDRIMVMTMALTLVLACVFFQLISTVPLYLTEGYGMSKAMLGTLLALNPIIIVAFEMLLVQRLQHTNPLRPMGIGALLVGLGFGMLPWGNTLGFATVALLVWTFGEMLESPLLAGFISNRANDANRGRYMATMGLVYSTAIIVAPAAGSWIYEVAGPVILWTGCAVLGTVVCIAYWFLARSVDLERERL
;
A
#
# COMPACT_ATOMS: atom_id res chain seq x y z
N MET A 1 23.89 -9.10 13.62
CA MET A 1 23.82 -7.64 13.64
C MET A 1 24.81 -6.96 12.66
N ARG A 2 26.15 -7.18 12.76
CA ARG A 2 27.12 -6.57 11.82
C ARG A 2 26.87 -6.89 10.34
N ARG A 3 26.50 -8.12 9.97
CA ARG A 3 26.18 -8.51 8.58
C ARG A 3 24.91 -7.82 8.04
N VAL A 4 23.91 -7.59 8.88
CA VAL A 4 22.69 -6.85 8.48
C VAL A 4 23.02 -5.39 8.22
N ILE A 5 23.77 -4.75 9.12
CA ILE A 5 24.18 -3.34 8.97
C ILE A 5 25.08 -3.17 7.73
N SER A 6 26.00 -4.12 7.45
CA SER A 6 26.83 -4.05 6.23
C SER A 6 25.98 -4.20 4.97
N ALA A 7 25.00 -5.11 4.94
CA ALA A 7 24.08 -5.28 3.81
C ALA A 7 23.25 -4.03 3.54
N TYR A 8 22.73 -3.38 4.59
CA TYR A 8 22.01 -2.11 4.45
C TYR A 8 22.92 -0.96 3.98
N ARG A 9 24.14 -0.88 4.49
CA ARG A 9 25.11 0.12 4.03
C ARG A 9 25.52 -0.08 2.57
N GLU A 10 25.62 -1.32 2.11
CA GLU A 10 25.92 -1.67 0.73
C GLU A 10 24.72 -1.44 -0.19
N ALA A 11 23.50 -1.77 0.28
CA ALA A 11 22.27 -1.56 -0.47
C ALA A 11 21.97 -0.08 -0.75
N TYR A 12 22.23 0.81 0.20
CA TYR A 12 21.88 2.24 0.10
C TYR A 12 23.08 3.15 -0.04
N GLY A 13 24.30 2.60 0.03
CA GLY A 13 25.54 3.36 -0.16
C GLY A 13 25.66 3.95 -1.56
N GLY A 14 26.21 5.18 -1.65
CA GLY A 14 26.45 5.85 -2.93
C GLY A 14 25.25 6.59 -3.52
N LEU A 15 24.07 6.58 -2.86
CA LEU A 15 22.93 7.37 -3.29
C LEU A 15 23.16 8.88 -3.03
N PRO A 16 22.75 9.76 -3.96
CA PRO A 16 22.83 11.21 -3.79
C PRO A 16 22.06 11.71 -2.57
N GLN A 17 22.51 12.80 -1.97
CA GLN A 17 21.83 13.43 -0.82
C GLN A 17 20.37 13.77 -1.14
N ALA A 18 20.07 14.23 -2.35
CA ALA A 18 18.71 14.55 -2.79
C ALA A 18 17.77 13.35 -2.66
N THR A 19 18.23 12.12 -2.96
CA THR A 19 17.44 10.89 -2.82
C THR A 19 17.08 10.63 -1.34
N TRP A 20 18.01 10.83 -0.42
CA TRP A 20 17.75 10.72 1.02
C TRP A 20 16.76 11.76 1.51
N LEU A 21 16.83 12.99 0.99
CA LEU A 21 15.90 14.05 1.33
C LEU A 21 14.47 13.74 0.86
N VAL A 22 14.30 13.23 -0.36
CA VAL A 22 12.97 12.77 -0.84
C VAL A 22 12.42 11.65 0.03
N ALA A 23 13.26 10.67 0.38
CA ALA A 23 12.86 9.58 1.28
C ALA A 23 12.47 10.11 2.68
N SER A 24 13.17 11.11 3.20
CA SER A 24 12.82 11.75 4.48
C SER A 24 11.48 12.49 4.43
N VAL A 25 11.17 13.19 3.34
CA VAL A 25 9.85 13.81 3.13
C VAL A 25 8.75 12.75 3.11
N ALA A 26 8.98 11.62 2.43
CA ALA A 26 8.03 10.52 2.39
C ALA A 26 7.83 9.88 3.77
N LEU A 27 8.90 9.70 4.54
CA LEU A 27 8.83 9.22 5.93
C LEU A 27 7.93 10.12 6.77
N VAL A 28 8.16 11.43 6.77
CA VAL A 28 7.36 12.41 7.51
C VAL A 28 5.89 12.36 7.09
N ASN A 29 5.61 12.36 5.78
CA ASN A 29 4.26 12.28 5.27
C ASN A 29 3.55 10.98 5.71
N ARG A 30 4.23 9.83 5.59
CA ARG A 30 3.65 8.53 5.94
C ARG A 30 3.56 8.26 7.43
N SER A 31 4.35 8.90 8.25
CA SER A 31 4.20 8.82 9.72
C SER A 31 2.91 9.44 10.23
N GLY A 32 2.27 10.31 9.44
CA GLY A 32 0.93 10.82 9.68
C GLY A 32 -0.20 9.96 9.11
N THR A 33 0.04 8.76 8.57
CA THR A 33 -1.05 7.91 8.03
C THR A 33 -1.81 7.24 9.19
N MET A 34 -2.60 8.02 9.92
CA MET A 34 -3.35 7.59 11.11
C MET A 34 -4.84 7.48 10.86
N VAL A 35 -5.42 8.37 10.05
CA VAL A 35 -6.87 8.40 9.80
C VAL A 35 -7.34 7.12 9.13
N LEU A 36 -6.67 6.64 8.09
CA LEU A 36 -7.15 5.52 7.28
C LEU A 36 -7.27 4.20 8.06
N PRO A 37 -6.30 3.75 8.88
CA PRO A 37 -6.43 2.55 9.70
C PRO A 37 -7.53 2.61 10.76
N PHE A 38 -7.92 3.81 11.20
CA PHE A 38 -8.96 4.02 12.21
C PHE A 38 -10.26 4.61 11.62
N LEU A 39 -10.34 4.76 10.30
CA LEU A 39 -11.47 5.42 9.64
C LEU A 39 -12.79 4.69 9.90
N THR A 40 -12.81 3.36 9.75
CA THR A 40 -14.01 2.57 9.98
C THR A 40 -14.47 2.67 11.44
N LEU A 41 -13.53 2.58 12.40
CA LEU A 41 -13.83 2.77 13.83
C LEU A 41 -14.36 4.18 14.13
N TYR A 42 -13.77 5.22 13.53
CA TYR A 42 -14.26 6.59 13.65
C TYR A 42 -15.70 6.73 13.14
N LEU A 43 -16.00 6.12 11.99
CA LEU A 43 -17.33 6.19 11.38
C LEU A 43 -18.36 5.41 12.18
N THR A 44 -18.03 4.24 12.71
CA THR A 44 -18.96 3.42 13.51
C THR A 44 -19.11 3.94 14.93
N GLU A 45 -18.03 4.10 15.69
CA GLU A 45 -18.08 4.46 17.11
C GLU A 45 -18.40 5.95 17.35
N LYS A 46 -17.80 6.86 16.55
CA LYS A 46 -17.95 8.31 16.80
C LYS A 46 -19.10 8.92 16.03
N ARG A 47 -19.37 8.42 14.80
CA ARG A 47 -20.40 8.95 13.92
C ARG A 47 -21.69 8.12 13.93
N GLY A 48 -21.65 6.90 14.46
CA GLY A 48 -22.82 6.02 14.61
C GLY A 48 -23.31 5.41 13.31
N TYR A 49 -22.46 5.33 12.28
CA TYR A 49 -22.81 4.68 11.03
C TYR A 49 -22.72 3.15 11.19
N GLU A 50 -23.58 2.43 10.47
CA GLU A 50 -23.49 0.97 10.31
C GLU A 50 -22.19 0.59 9.60
N THR A 51 -21.72 -0.64 9.86
CA THR A 51 -20.44 -1.15 9.33
C THR A 51 -20.43 -1.15 7.80
N ALA A 52 -21.52 -1.55 7.15
CA ALA A 52 -21.64 -1.53 5.69
C ALA A 52 -21.53 -0.10 5.15
N THR A 53 -22.19 0.86 5.80
CA THR A 53 -22.10 2.29 5.43
C THR A 53 -20.68 2.82 5.61
N ALA A 54 -19.96 2.44 6.67
CA ALA A 54 -18.56 2.80 6.86
C ALA A 54 -17.68 2.23 5.74
N GLY A 55 -17.94 0.99 5.31
CA GLY A 55 -17.27 0.37 4.16
C GLY A 55 -17.50 1.14 2.84
N LEU A 56 -18.71 1.68 2.63
CA LEU A 56 -19.00 2.53 1.46
C LEU A 56 -18.20 3.85 1.49
N PHE A 57 -17.99 4.46 2.65
CA PHE A 57 -17.11 5.64 2.76
C PHE A 57 -15.65 5.32 2.40
N VAL A 58 -15.15 4.15 2.81
CA VAL A 58 -13.80 3.71 2.42
C VAL A 58 -13.73 3.40 0.92
N MET A 59 -14.79 2.85 0.32
CA MET A 59 -14.90 2.68 -1.14
C MET A 59 -14.85 4.03 -1.86
N VAL A 60 -15.57 5.04 -1.39
CA VAL A 60 -15.57 6.41 -1.96
C VAL A 60 -14.16 7.02 -1.87
N TYR A 61 -13.46 6.80 -0.77
CA TYR A 61 -12.04 7.15 -0.63
C TYR A 61 -11.19 6.44 -1.70
N GLY A 62 -11.39 5.13 -1.91
CA GLY A 62 -10.69 4.36 -2.93
C GLY A 62 -10.88 4.90 -4.35
N ILE A 63 -12.12 5.27 -4.72
CA ILE A 63 -12.45 5.88 -6.02
C ILE A 63 -11.70 7.22 -6.18
N GLY A 64 -11.74 8.07 -5.15
CA GLY A 64 -10.97 9.32 -5.13
C GLY A 64 -9.48 9.09 -5.31
N GLY A 65 -8.91 8.05 -4.69
CA GLY A 65 -7.50 7.69 -4.80
C GLY A 65 -7.08 7.28 -6.22
N LEU A 66 -7.93 6.51 -6.92
CA LEU A 66 -7.70 6.15 -8.32
C LEU A 66 -7.64 7.39 -9.21
N LEU A 67 -8.61 8.29 -9.06
CA LEU A 67 -8.65 9.57 -9.81
C LEU A 67 -7.47 10.47 -9.43
N GLY A 68 -7.11 10.53 -8.15
CA GLY A 68 -5.97 11.30 -7.66
C GLY A 68 -4.65 10.84 -8.24
N THR A 69 -4.42 9.53 -8.32
CA THR A 69 -3.22 8.96 -8.95
C THR A 69 -3.14 9.33 -10.43
N TYR A 70 -4.26 9.24 -11.17
CA TYR A 70 -4.30 9.61 -12.59
C TYR A 70 -4.05 11.11 -12.81
N LEU A 71 -4.78 11.96 -12.09
CA LEU A 71 -4.62 13.41 -12.16
C LEU A 71 -3.23 13.86 -11.69
N GLY A 72 -2.70 13.25 -10.64
CA GLY A 72 -1.36 13.51 -10.13
C GLY A 72 -0.27 13.20 -11.14
N GLY A 73 -0.37 12.09 -11.88
CA GLY A 73 0.53 11.76 -12.98
C GLY A 73 0.48 12.82 -14.08
N TRP A 74 -0.73 13.11 -14.58
CA TRP A 74 -0.93 14.11 -15.62
C TRP A 74 -0.46 15.52 -15.23
N LEU A 75 -0.71 15.94 -14.00
CA LEU A 75 -0.21 17.22 -13.48
C LEU A 75 1.32 17.21 -13.33
N THR A 76 1.90 16.09 -12.93
CA THR A 76 3.36 15.94 -12.78
C THR A 76 4.08 16.16 -14.09
N ASP A 77 3.55 15.64 -15.20
CA ASP A 77 4.14 15.81 -16.53
C ASP A 77 4.08 17.28 -16.98
N ARG A 78 3.08 18.06 -16.53
CA ARG A 78 2.89 19.47 -16.93
C ARG A 78 3.55 20.48 -16.00
N LEU A 79 3.46 20.27 -14.68
CA LEU A 79 3.86 21.25 -13.68
C LEU A 79 5.18 20.88 -12.98
N GLY A 80 5.62 19.64 -13.19
CA GLY A 80 6.79 19.05 -12.52
C GLY A 80 6.47 18.46 -11.14
N PRO A 81 7.28 17.48 -10.69
CA PRO A 81 6.97 16.68 -9.50
C PRO A 81 6.98 17.47 -8.19
N ILE A 82 7.87 18.44 -8.04
CA ILE A 82 7.98 19.22 -6.80
C ILE A 82 6.73 20.07 -6.55
N ARG A 83 6.24 20.77 -7.59
CA ARG A 83 5.05 21.62 -7.48
C ARG A 83 3.81 20.79 -7.18
N VAL A 84 3.64 19.65 -7.86
CA VAL A 84 2.48 18.77 -7.66
C VAL A 84 2.50 18.17 -6.27
N GLN A 85 3.64 17.65 -5.79
CA GLN A 85 3.75 17.13 -4.42
C GLN A 85 3.46 18.20 -3.37
N THR A 86 4.06 19.38 -3.51
CA THR A 86 3.85 20.47 -2.53
C THR A 86 2.38 20.90 -2.50
N ALA A 87 1.75 21.12 -3.66
CA ALA A 87 0.33 21.51 -3.74
C ALA A 87 -0.59 20.40 -3.17
N SER A 88 -0.32 19.14 -3.52
CA SER A 88 -1.05 17.97 -3.03
C SER A 88 -0.98 17.87 -1.49
N LEU A 89 0.21 17.98 -0.91
CA LEU A 89 0.40 17.93 0.54
C LEU A 89 -0.27 19.10 1.27
N LEU A 90 -0.16 20.32 0.75
CA LEU A 90 -0.81 21.50 1.34
C LEU A 90 -2.33 21.38 1.29
N ALA A 91 -2.87 21.00 0.14
CA ALA A 91 -4.31 20.82 -0.03
C ALA A 91 -4.85 19.68 0.84
N ALA A 92 -4.12 18.55 0.93
CA ALA A 92 -4.47 17.43 1.82
C ALA A 92 -4.42 17.85 3.30
N ALA A 93 -3.43 18.66 3.72
CA ALA A 93 -3.37 19.19 5.09
C ALA A 93 -4.61 20.01 5.45
N VAL A 94 -5.00 20.94 4.58
CA VAL A 94 -6.24 21.74 4.77
C VAL A 94 -7.46 20.82 4.82
N GLN A 95 -7.54 19.84 3.93
CA GLN A 95 -8.68 18.91 3.88
C GLN A 95 -8.77 18.05 5.15
N PHE A 96 -7.65 17.57 5.71
CA PHE A 96 -7.64 16.87 6.99
C PHE A 96 -8.21 17.73 8.12
N PHE A 97 -7.78 19.00 8.24
CA PHE A 97 -8.28 19.90 9.29
C PHE A 97 -9.78 20.17 9.14
N LEU A 98 -10.28 20.31 7.91
CA LEU A 98 -11.70 20.53 7.67
C LEU A 98 -12.54 19.27 7.95
N LEU A 99 -12.06 18.09 7.49
CA LEU A 99 -12.80 16.84 7.57
C LEU A 99 -13.08 16.43 9.04
N GLY A 100 -12.17 16.71 9.96
CA GLY A 100 -12.36 16.44 11.39
C GLY A 100 -13.60 17.14 12.01
N SER A 101 -14.04 18.26 11.45
CA SER A 101 -15.19 19.04 11.91
C SER A 101 -16.53 18.66 11.24
N TRP A 102 -16.49 17.94 10.11
CA TRP A 102 -17.68 17.62 9.33
C TRP A 102 -18.50 16.48 9.94
N THR A 103 -19.83 16.60 9.88
CA THR A 103 -20.73 15.67 10.58
C THR A 103 -21.74 14.96 9.67
N GLY A 104 -22.13 15.57 8.56
CA GLY A 104 -23.13 15.01 7.65
C GLY A 104 -22.56 13.94 6.74
N PRO A 105 -23.34 12.94 6.29
CA PRO A 105 -22.86 11.85 5.46
C PRO A 105 -22.33 12.34 4.10
N LEU A 106 -23.01 13.30 3.47
CA LEU A 106 -22.57 13.86 2.19
C LEU A 106 -21.26 14.64 2.33
N SER A 107 -21.13 15.44 3.40
CA SER A 107 -19.90 16.21 3.65
C SER A 107 -18.73 15.30 3.97
N ILE A 108 -18.92 14.26 4.81
CA ILE A 108 -17.88 13.28 5.11
C ILE A 108 -17.47 12.52 3.83
N GLY A 109 -18.45 12.03 3.05
CA GLY A 109 -18.18 11.28 1.82
C GLY A 109 -17.44 12.12 0.77
N SER A 110 -17.94 13.33 0.48
CA SER A 110 -17.26 14.26 -0.45
C SER A 110 -15.88 14.68 0.05
N GLY A 111 -15.75 14.86 1.38
CA GLY A 111 -14.47 15.18 2.01
C GLY A 111 -13.44 14.06 1.93
N LEU A 112 -13.83 12.83 2.14
CA LEU A 112 -12.97 11.64 1.98
C LEU A 112 -12.57 11.45 0.51
N PHE A 113 -13.52 11.63 -0.41
CA PHE A 113 -13.25 11.59 -1.84
C PHE A 113 -12.20 12.62 -2.26
N LEU A 114 -12.39 13.88 -1.86
CA LEU A 114 -11.46 14.96 -2.15
C LEU A 114 -10.10 14.73 -1.49
N LEU A 115 -10.08 14.31 -0.21
CA LEU A 115 -8.85 13.97 0.51
C LEU A 115 -8.05 12.90 -0.23
N ALA A 116 -8.72 11.87 -0.75
CA ALA A 116 -8.07 10.79 -1.49
C ALA A 116 -7.49 11.29 -2.82
N ILE A 117 -8.22 12.13 -3.56
CA ILE A 117 -7.69 12.76 -4.79
C ILE A 117 -6.40 13.54 -4.46
N LEU A 118 -6.45 14.38 -3.44
CA LEU A 118 -5.33 15.22 -3.07
C LEU A 118 -4.14 14.42 -2.55
N GLY A 119 -4.39 13.44 -1.67
CA GLY A 119 -3.34 12.62 -1.06
C GLY A 119 -2.67 11.64 -2.03
N GLU A 120 -3.44 11.02 -2.93
CA GLU A 120 -2.91 10.04 -3.87
C GLU A 120 -2.24 10.68 -5.10
N ALA A 121 -2.50 11.95 -5.41
CA ALA A 121 -1.75 12.70 -6.41
C ALA A 121 -0.26 12.86 -6.05
N PHE A 122 0.09 12.76 -4.78
CA PHE A 122 1.47 12.75 -4.28
C PHE A 122 2.29 11.57 -4.83
N ARG A 123 1.70 10.37 -5.01
CA ARG A 123 2.44 9.12 -5.32
C ARG A 123 3.18 9.17 -6.66
N PRO A 124 2.54 9.46 -7.81
CA PRO A 124 3.24 9.53 -9.10
C PRO A 124 4.28 10.66 -9.12
N ALA A 125 3.99 11.79 -8.51
CA ALA A 125 4.94 12.89 -8.41
C ALA A 125 6.16 12.52 -7.58
N SER A 126 5.98 11.78 -6.46
CA SER A 126 7.06 11.29 -5.63
C SER A 126 7.94 10.28 -6.37
N ALA A 127 7.34 9.35 -7.12
CA ALA A 127 8.08 8.39 -7.93
C ALA A 127 8.94 9.09 -9.00
N THR A 128 8.38 10.10 -9.68
CA THR A 128 9.10 10.91 -10.66
C THR A 128 10.26 11.67 -10.02
N LEU A 129 10.05 12.30 -8.86
CA LEU A 129 11.10 13.04 -8.16
C LEU A 129 12.23 12.11 -7.73
N VAL A 130 11.95 10.92 -7.20
CA VAL A 130 12.98 9.91 -6.86
C VAL A 130 13.83 9.59 -8.10
N ALA A 131 13.20 9.35 -9.26
CA ALA A 131 13.93 9.05 -10.49
C ALA A 131 14.83 10.21 -10.97
N GLN A 132 14.44 11.46 -10.67
CA GLN A 132 15.20 12.67 -11.03
C GLN A 132 16.35 12.98 -10.07
N THR A 133 16.40 12.35 -8.89
CA THR A 133 17.43 12.58 -7.87
C THR A 133 18.64 11.67 -7.98
N CYS A 134 18.62 10.68 -8.89
CA CYS A 134 19.70 9.69 -9.03
C CYS A 134 19.93 9.27 -10.49
N LEU A 135 21.08 8.67 -10.76
CA LEU A 135 21.40 8.12 -12.08
C LEU A 135 20.56 6.87 -12.38
N PRO A 136 20.36 6.49 -13.66
CA PRO A 136 19.54 5.34 -14.06
C PRO A 136 19.94 4.02 -13.39
N ASP A 137 21.22 3.75 -13.21
CA ASP A 137 21.78 2.56 -12.53
C ASP A 137 21.50 2.53 -11.02
N GLN A 138 21.22 3.68 -10.40
CA GLN A 138 20.93 3.84 -8.99
C GLN A 138 19.41 3.80 -8.67
N ARG A 139 18.53 3.89 -9.68
CA ARG A 139 17.06 4.00 -9.48
C ARG A 139 16.48 2.88 -8.63
N THR A 140 16.93 1.65 -8.84
CA THR A 140 16.45 0.50 -8.03
C THR A 140 16.75 0.69 -6.55
N LYS A 141 17.95 1.17 -6.21
CA LYS A 141 18.34 1.48 -4.82
C LYS A 141 17.56 2.66 -4.25
N ALA A 142 17.32 3.68 -5.07
CA ALA A 142 16.55 4.87 -4.69
C ALA A 142 15.09 4.54 -4.36
N TYR A 143 14.42 3.72 -5.20
CA TYR A 143 13.07 3.24 -4.91
C TYR A 143 13.02 2.31 -3.70
N ALA A 144 14.03 1.48 -3.48
CA ALA A 144 14.13 0.66 -2.28
C ALA A 144 14.26 1.51 -1.01
N LEU A 145 15.06 2.60 -1.04
CA LEU A 145 15.15 3.57 0.06
C LEU A 145 13.81 4.27 0.30
N GLN A 146 13.12 4.68 -0.77
CA GLN A 146 11.80 5.29 -0.69
C GLN A 146 10.79 4.33 -0.04
N ARG A 147 10.79 3.05 -0.43
CA ARG A 147 9.92 2.02 0.15
C ARG A 147 10.23 1.79 1.63
N LEU A 148 11.51 1.76 2.01
CA LEU A 148 11.92 1.68 3.42
C LEU A 148 11.34 2.84 4.23
N ALA A 149 11.48 4.07 3.73
CA ALA A 149 10.96 5.28 4.39
C ALA A 149 9.43 5.25 4.53
N VAL A 150 8.72 4.82 3.48
CA VAL A 150 7.26 4.67 3.50
C VAL A 150 6.83 3.64 4.55
N ASN A 151 7.46 2.46 4.58
CA ASN A 151 7.12 1.39 5.53
C ASN A 151 7.41 1.81 6.98
N LEU A 152 8.54 2.48 7.23
CA LEU A 152 8.84 3.04 8.56
C LEU A 152 7.80 4.09 8.98
N GLY A 153 7.37 4.96 8.07
CA GLY A 153 6.29 5.91 8.33
C GLY A 153 4.98 5.21 8.66
N MET A 154 4.62 4.19 7.87
CA MET A 154 3.41 3.40 8.10
C MET A 154 3.45 2.56 9.38
N ALA A 155 4.63 2.29 9.93
CA ALA A 155 4.75 1.69 11.26
C ALA A 155 4.42 2.71 12.37
N LEU A 156 4.88 3.95 12.23
CA LEU A 156 4.66 5.02 13.20
C LEU A 156 3.20 5.49 13.23
N GLY A 157 2.57 5.63 12.05
CA GLY A 157 1.20 6.13 11.91
C GLY A 157 0.20 5.38 12.79
N PRO A 158 -0.08 4.10 12.58
CA PRO A 158 -1.04 3.34 13.38
C PRO A 158 -0.63 3.25 14.87
N ALA A 159 0.67 3.10 15.18
CA ALA A 159 1.13 3.04 16.57
C ALA A 159 0.77 4.29 17.37
N VAL A 160 1.14 5.48 16.85
CA VAL A 160 0.82 6.76 17.48
C VAL A 160 -0.68 7.06 17.38
N GLY A 161 -1.28 6.76 16.21
CA GLY A 161 -2.72 6.96 15.95
C GLY A 161 -3.61 6.21 16.93
N GLY A 162 -3.26 4.97 17.29
CA GLY A 162 -3.99 4.19 18.28
C GLY A 162 -4.03 4.87 19.66
N TRP A 163 -2.93 5.43 20.12
CA TRP A 163 -2.88 6.21 21.37
C TRP A 163 -3.69 7.51 21.27
N LEU A 164 -3.56 8.24 20.18
CA LEU A 164 -4.31 9.48 19.96
C LEU A 164 -5.83 9.22 19.88
N ALA A 165 -6.24 8.13 19.23
CA ALA A 165 -7.65 7.73 19.08
C ALA A 165 -8.30 7.38 20.44
N THR A 166 -7.52 6.95 21.44
CA THR A 166 -8.08 6.74 22.80
C THR A 166 -8.49 8.05 23.46
N ALA A 167 -7.77 9.15 23.20
CA ALA A 167 -8.11 10.46 23.72
C ALA A 167 -9.21 11.12 22.86
N SER A 168 -9.03 11.20 21.56
CA SER A 168 -10.03 11.68 20.60
C SER A 168 -9.63 11.34 19.18
N TYR A 169 -10.59 10.91 18.36
CA TYR A 169 -10.39 10.74 16.92
C TYR A 169 -10.00 12.03 16.18
N LEU A 170 -10.32 13.19 16.73
CA LEU A 170 -9.97 14.48 16.13
C LEU A 170 -8.47 14.67 16.00
N TRP A 171 -7.68 14.14 16.95
CA TRP A 171 -6.23 14.21 16.89
C TRP A 171 -5.64 13.49 15.67
N LEU A 172 -6.28 12.42 15.17
CA LEU A 172 -5.84 11.74 13.96
C LEU A 172 -5.82 12.71 12.76
N PHE A 173 -6.89 13.47 12.59
CA PHE A 173 -7.00 14.45 11.51
C PHE A 173 -6.00 15.61 11.66
N TRP A 174 -5.81 16.09 12.89
CA TRP A 174 -4.87 17.17 13.14
C TRP A 174 -3.42 16.77 12.93
N VAL A 175 -3.04 15.56 13.35
CA VAL A 175 -1.66 15.06 13.18
C VAL A 175 -1.39 14.70 11.72
N ASP A 176 -2.33 14.04 11.01
CA ASP A 176 -2.19 13.77 9.58
C ASP A 176 -2.08 15.07 8.76
N GLY A 177 -2.91 16.06 9.07
CA GLY A 177 -2.81 17.40 8.47
C GLY A 177 -1.48 18.08 8.79
N GLY A 178 -1.03 18.01 10.05
CA GLY A 178 0.24 18.58 10.49
C GLY A 178 1.45 17.95 9.81
N THR A 179 1.49 16.62 9.69
CA THR A 179 2.58 15.93 8.99
C THR A 179 2.59 16.20 7.49
N CYS A 180 1.41 16.32 6.86
CA CYS A 180 1.32 16.78 5.47
C CYS A 180 1.87 18.20 5.30
N LEU A 181 1.54 19.11 6.20
CA LEU A 181 2.04 20.48 6.17
C LEU A 181 3.57 20.54 6.37
N ILE A 182 4.09 19.81 7.36
CA ILE A 182 5.55 19.71 7.60
C ILE A 182 6.25 19.12 6.37
N ALA A 183 5.72 18.05 5.80
CA ALA A 183 6.28 17.43 4.60
C ALA A 183 6.28 18.38 3.39
N ALA A 184 5.22 19.20 3.22
CA ALA A 184 5.13 20.22 2.17
C ALA A 184 6.19 21.30 2.33
N VAL A 185 6.35 21.84 3.56
CA VAL A 185 7.35 22.86 3.89
C VAL A 185 8.77 22.32 3.69
N LEU A 186 9.05 21.12 4.20
CA LEU A 186 10.35 20.46 4.00
C LEU A 186 10.65 20.25 2.51
N LEU A 187 9.70 19.72 1.76
CA LEU A 187 9.87 19.51 0.33
C LEU A 187 10.20 20.81 -0.39
N TRP A 188 9.40 21.86 -0.13
CA TRP A 188 9.64 23.15 -0.76
C TRP A 188 11.00 23.75 -0.40
N GLN A 189 11.37 23.78 0.89
CA GLN A 189 12.65 24.34 1.34
C GLN A 189 13.84 23.58 0.76
N LEU A 190 13.78 22.24 0.72
CA LEU A 190 14.89 21.39 0.31
C LEU A 190 15.05 21.33 -1.21
N PHE A 191 13.97 21.52 -1.98
CA PHE A 191 13.98 21.33 -3.42
C PHE A 191 13.66 22.58 -4.25
N LYS A 192 13.52 23.78 -3.63
CA LYS A 192 13.23 25.03 -4.35
C LYS A 192 14.26 25.35 -5.44
N ASP A 193 15.54 25.01 -5.22
CA ASP A 193 16.65 25.26 -6.14
C ASP A 193 17.15 23.97 -6.82
N PHE A 194 16.43 22.85 -6.65
CA PHE A 194 16.79 21.57 -7.20
C PHE A 194 16.67 21.57 -8.72
N ARG A 195 17.72 21.15 -9.39
CA ARG A 195 17.74 20.91 -10.85
C ARG A 195 17.71 19.40 -11.07
N PRO A 196 16.73 18.88 -11.82
CA PRO A 196 16.67 17.48 -12.18
C PRO A 196 17.95 17.06 -12.92
N LEU A 197 18.44 15.85 -12.64
CA LEU A 197 19.39 15.20 -13.53
C LEU A 197 18.64 14.90 -14.82
N GLU A 198 19.09 15.45 -15.96
CA GLU A 198 18.49 15.17 -17.26
C GLU A 198 18.57 13.66 -17.51
N PRO A 199 17.43 12.97 -17.77
CA PRO A 199 17.50 11.60 -18.24
C PRO A 199 18.20 11.62 -19.61
N PRO A 200 19.06 10.62 -19.94
CA PRO A 200 19.45 10.39 -21.30
C PRO A 200 18.17 10.33 -22.14
N SER A 201 18.15 10.97 -23.28
CA SER A 201 17.07 10.91 -24.24
C SER A 201 16.97 9.47 -24.76
N ASP A 202 16.23 8.62 -24.04
CA ASP A 202 15.85 7.32 -24.55
C ASP A 202 14.87 7.57 -25.69
N GLU A 203 15.33 7.36 -26.91
CA GLU A 203 14.48 7.22 -28.07
C GLU A 203 13.42 6.16 -27.73
N VAL A 204 12.17 6.61 -27.58
CA VAL A 204 11.02 5.71 -27.40
C VAL A 204 10.95 4.86 -28.67
N SER A 205 11.49 3.66 -28.61
CA SER A 205 11.39 2.69 -29.69
C SER A 205 9.90 2.33 -29.87
N ASP A 206 9.33 2.85 -30.91
CA ASP A 206 7.93 2.69 -31.31
C ASP A 206 7.66 1.29 -31.92
N ARG A 207 8.23 0.24 -31.32
CA ARG A 207 7.93 -1.12 -31.71
C ARG A 207 6.60 -1.53 -31.12
N ALA A 208 5.65 -1.82 -32.00
CA ALA A 208 4.35 -2.42 -31.68
C ALA A 208 4.55 -3.69 -30.86
N THR A 209 4.39 -3.60 -29.56
CA THR A 209 4.55 -4.71 -28.61
C THR A 209 3.18 -5.08 -28.07
N SER A 210 2.93 -6.39 -27.93
CA SER A 210 1.70 -6.92 -27.34
C SER A 210 1.43 -6.27 -25.98
N GLY A 211 0.18 -5.87 -25.74
CA GLY A 211 -0.22 -5.27 -24.48
C GLY A 211 -0.37 -6.32 -23.36
N PRO A 212 -0.35 -5.90 -22.07
CA PRO A 212 -0.49 -6.82 -20.94
C PRO A 212 -1.79 -7.62 -20.97
N TRP A 213 -2.85 -7.10 -21.58
CA TRP A 213 -4.16 -7.75 -21.72
C TRP A 213 -4.17 -8.89 -22.75
N GLN A 214 -3.18 -8.96 -23.62
CA GLN A 214 -3.01 -10.05 -24.58
C GLN A 214 -2.14 -11.20 -24.02
N ASP A 215 -1.40 -10.94 -22.93
CA ASP A 215 -0.63 -11.96 -22.22
C ASP A 215 -1.55 -12.70 -21.24
N ARG A 216 -1.95 -13.92 -21.63
CA ARG A 216 -2.86 -14.76 -20.84
C ARG A 216 -2.34 -15.03 -19.43
N ILE A 217 -1.02 -15.27 -19.27
CA ILE A 217 -0.42 -15.52 -17.95
C ILE A 217 -0.47 -14.25 -17.10
N MET A 218 -0.21 -13.09 -17.71
CA MET A 218 -0.33 -11.81 -17.04
C MET A 218 -1.76 -11.55 -16.55
N VAL A 219 -2.75 -11.75 -17.42
CA VAL A 219 -4.18 -11.55 -17.06
C VAL A 219 -4.60 -12.47 -15.92
N MET A 220 -4.21 -13.76 -15.98
CA MET A 220 -4.51 -14.72 -14.90
C MET A 220 -3.81 -14.31 -13.59
N THR A 221 -2.54 -13.91 -13.64
CA THR A 221 -1.82 -13.41 -12.47
C THR A 221 -2.52 -12.21 -11.87
N MET A 222 -2.95 -11.24 -12.68
CA MET A 222 -3.67 -10.04 -12.21
C MET A 222 -5.03 -10.38 -11.60
N ALA A 223 -5.76 -11.34 -12.16
CA ALA A 223 -7.03 -11.80 -11.59
C ALA A 223 -6.83 -12.44 -10.20
N LEU A 224 -5.79 -13.29 -10.04
CA LEU A 224 -5.44 -13.91 -8.77
C LEU A 224 -4.98 -12.86 -7.75
N THR A 225 -4.16 -11.91 -8.19
CA THR A 225 -3.74 -10.77 -7.34
C THR A 225 -4.93 -9.92 -6.90
N LEU A 226 -5.92 -9.67 -7.77
CA LEU A 226 -7.14 -8.93 -7.39
C LEU A 226 -7.89 -9.62 -6.25
N VAL A 227 -8.10 -10.93 -6.34
CA VAL A 227 -8.76 -11.71 -5.29
C VAL A 227 -7.97 -11.63 -3.98
N LEU A 228 -6.65 -11.82 -4.03
CA LEU A 228 -5.80 -11.73 -2.85
C LEU A 228 -5.76 -10.33 -2.25
N ALA A 229 -5.69 -9.30 -3.09
CA ALA A 229 -5.75 -7.91 -2.65
C ALA A 229 -7.09 -7.57 -1.99
N CYS A 230 -8.21 -8.15 -2.43
CA CYS A 230 -9.50 -7.99 -1.75
C CYS A 230 -9.49 -8.64 -0.35
N VAL A 231 -8.80 -9.76 -0.16
CA VAL A 231 -8.56 -10.33 1.17
C VAL A 231 -7.69 -9.40 2.00
N PHE A 232 -6.58 -8.92 1.45
CA PHE A 232 -5.61 -8.08 2.16
C PHE A 232 -6.21 -6.73 2.61
N PHE A 233 -7.02 -6.07 1.78
CA PHE A 233 -7.60 -4.77 2.13
C PHE A 233 -8.72 -4.83 3.18
N GLN A 234 -9.09 -6.01 3.69
CA GLN A 234 -9.84 -6.10 4.94
C GLN A 234 -9.09 -5.48 6.12
N LEU A 235 -7.76 -5.35 6.00
CA LEU A 235 -6.89 -4.71 6.98
C LEU A 235 -7.28 -3.24 7.29
N ILE A 236 -7.87 -2.54 6.32
CA ILE A 236 -8.26 -1.12 6.50
C ILE A 236 -9.72 -0.92 6.87
N SER A 237 -10.55 -1.97 6.87
CA SER A 237 -11.99 -1.85 7.15
C SER A 237 -12.46 -2.76 8.29
N THR A 238 -12.47 -4.06 8.07
CA THR A 238 -13.11 -5.03 8.97
C THR A 238 -12.16 -5.57 10.06
N VAL A 239 -10.85 -5.62 9.83
CA VAL A 239 -9.86 -6.05 10.85
C VAL A 239 -9.86 -5.12 12.07
N PRO A 240 -9.79 -3.79 11.94
CA PRO A 240 -9.86 -2.89 13.08
C PRO A 240 -11.15 -3.07 13.91
N LEU A 241 -12.30 -3.21 13.26
CA LEU A 241 -13.57 -3.50 13.93
C LEU A 241 -13.52 -4.82 14.69
N TYR A 242 -13.13 -5.90 14.01
CA TYR A 242 -13.13 -7.22 14.62
C TYR A 242 -12.16 -7.33 15.80
N LEU A 243 -11.00 -6.70 15.73
CA LEU A 243 -10.04 -6.71 16.84
C LEU A 243 -10.48 -5.85 18.02
N THR A 244 -11.25 -4.78 17.80
CA THR A 244 -11.80 -3.96 18.88
C THR A 244 -13.08 -4.58 19.47
N GLU A 245 -14.02 -5.03 18.65
CA GLU A 245 -15.29 -5.58 19.09
C GLU A 245 -15.18 -7.04 19.56
N GLY A 246 -14.54 -7.90 18.77
CA GLY A 246 -14.43 -9.35 19.02
C GLY A 246 -13.35 -9.73 20.02
N TYR A 247 -12.19 -9.02 20.00
CA TYR A 247 -11.08 -9.25 20.92
C TYR A 247 -11.07 -8.29 22.10
N GLY A 248 -11.91 -7.27 22.11
CA GLY A 248 -11.91 -6.24 23.16
C GLY A 248 -10.62 -5.42 23.23
N MET A 249 -9.88 -5.31 22.13
CA MET A 249 -8.63 -4.57 22.10
C MET A 249 -8.88 -3.08 22.21
N SER A 250 -8.06 -2.39 23.03
CA SER A 250 -8.03 -0.94 23.01
C SER A 250 -7.43 -0.44 21.68
N LYS A 251 -7.77 0.79 21.29
CA LYS A 251 -7.23 1.43 20.07
C LYS A 251 -5.71 1.53 20.08
N ALA A 252 -5.12 1.74 21.26
CA ALA A 252 -3.67 1.74 21.45
C ALA A 252 -3.05 0.36 21.17
N MET A 253 -3.68 -0.72 21.67
CA MET A 253 -3.22 -2.10 21.40
C MET A 253 -3.37 -2.42 19.91
N LEU A 254 -4.48 -2.06 19.29
CA LEU A 254 -4.71 -2.22 17.85
C LEU A 254 -3.63 -1.50 17.02
N GLY A 255 -3.40 -0.22 17.31
CA GLY A 255 -2.39 0.56 16.59
C GLY A 255 -0.98 0.00 16.73
N THR A 256 -0.61 -0.46 17.94
CA THR A 256 0.68 -1.11 18.19
C THR A 256 0.79 -2.44 17.42
N LEU A 257 -0.28 -3.23 17.39
CA LEU A 257 -0.34 -4.49 16.65
C LEU A 257 -0.15 -4.23 15.14
N LEU A 258 -0.90 -3.30 14.56
CA LEU A 258 -0.80 -2.96 13.13
C LEU A 258 0.58 -2.43 12.74
N ALA A 259 1.28 -1.74 13.63
CA ALA A 259 2.63 -1.25 13.40
C ALA A 259 3.68 -2.37 13.25
N LEU A 260 3.41 -3.58 13.78
CA LEU A 260 4.33 -4.71 13.66
C LEU A 260 4.50 -5.17 12.21
N ASN A 261 3.43 -5.13 11.39
CA ASN A 261 3.48 -5.54 9.99
C ASN A 261 4.59 -4.81 9.21
N PRO A 262 4.59 -3.48 9.07
CA PRO A 262 5.63 -2.79 8.31
C PRO A 262 7.03 -2.87 8.96
N ILE A 263 7.13 -3.03 10.29
CA ILE A 263 8.41 -3.25 10.98
C ILE A 263 9.03 -4.59 10.55
N ILE A 264 8.22 -5.65 10.49
CA ILE A 264 8.66 -6.98 10.09
C ILE A 264 9.06 -6.99 8.62
N ILE A 265 8.28 -6.33 7.76
CA ILE A 265 8.60 -6.15 6.33
C ILE A 265 9.98 -5.50 6.20
N VAL A 266 10.21 -4.37 6.85
CA VAL A 266 11.49 -3.67 6.84
C VAL A 266 12.63 -4.58 7.29
N ALA A 267 12.43 -5.37 8.35
CA ALA A 267 13.49 -6.20 8.91
C ALA A 267 13.85 -7.44 8.07
N PHE A 268 12.88 -8.05 7.39
CA PHE A 268 13.06 -9.40 6.84
C PHE A 268 12.81 -9.52 5.33
N GLU A 269 12.03 -8.63 4.70
CA GLU A 269 11.62 -8.76 3.29
C GLU A 269 12.82 -8.88 2.35
N MET A 270 13.83 -8.02 2.51
CA MET A 270 15.01 -8.03 1.64
C MET A 270 15.78 -9.35 1.70
N LEU A 271 15.90 -9.94 2.89
CA LEU A 271 16.57 -11.24 3.08
C LEU A 271 15.79 -12.37 2.42
N LEU A 272 14.46 -12.31 2.49
CA LEU A 272 13.57 -13.28 1.89
C LEU A 272 13.61 -13.22 0.36
N VAL A 273 13.51 -12.02 -0.22
CA VAL A 273 13.55 -11.80 -1.66
C VAL A 273 14.87 -12.25 -2.26
N GLN A 274 16.02 -11.94 -1.62
CA GLN A 274 17.32 -12.39 -2.09
C GLN A 274 17.44 -13.91 -2.19
N ARG A 275 16.83 -14.67 -1.27
CA ARG A 275 16.84 -16.14 -1.32
C ARG A 275 15.96 -16.71 -2.42
N LEU A 276 14.91 -16.00 -2.82
CA LEU A 276 13.90 -16.48 -3.75
C LEU A 276 14.09 -16.00 -5.18
N GLN A 277 15.03 -15.08 -5.45
CA GLN A 277 15.22 -14.43 -6.76
C GLN A 277 15.52 -15.40 -7.93
N HIS A 278 16.02 -16.61 -7.62
CA HIS A 278 16.36 -17.63 -8.64
C HIS A 278 15.28 -18.71 -8.80
N THR A 279 14.18 -18.63 -8.07
CA THR A 279 13.07 -19.57 -8.14
C THR A 279 11.97 -19.09 -9.09
N ASN A 280 11.08 -19.99 -9.54
CA ASN A 280 9.85 -19.56 -10.23
C ASN A 280 8.99 -18.77 -9.23
N PRO A 281 8.78 -17.44 -9.44
CA PRO A 281 8.16 -16.58 -8.43
C PRO A 281 6.70 -16.92 -8.11
N LEU A 282 5.99 -17.58 -9.03
CA LEU A 282 4.58 -17.96 -8.84
C LEU A 282 4.40 -19.01 -7.74
N ARG A 283 5.38 -19.86 -7.47
CA ARG A 283 5.31 -20.86 -6.39
C ARG A 283 5.35 -20.22 -5.00
N PRO A 284 6.36 -19.38 -4.65
CA PRO A 284 6.35 -18.69 -3.37
C PRO A 284 5.19 -17.66 -3.26
N MET A 285 4.75 -17.03 -4.37
CA MET A 285 3.54 -16.20 -4.36
C MET A 285 2.29 -17.01 -3.98
N GLY A 286 2.16 -18.26 -4.47
CA GLY A 286 1.08 -19.16 -4.05
C GLY A 286 1.12 -19.46 -2.54
N ILE A 287 2.30 -19.74 -1.97
CA ILE A 287 2.47 -19.91 -0.53
C ILE A 287 2.11 -18.61 0.20
N GLY A 288 2.52 -17.46 -0.34
CA GLY A 288 2.17 -16.15 0.17
C GLY A 288 0.66 -15.93 0.26
N ALA A 289 -0.06 -16.27 -0.81
CA ALA A 289 -1.52 -16.18 -0.87
C ALA A 289 -2.20 -17.08 0.20
N LEU A 290 -1.70 -18.30 0.38
CA LEU A 290 -2.18 -19.20 1.43
C LEU A 290 -1.97 -18.60 2.81
N LEU A 291 -0.77 -18.08 3.10
CA LEU A 291 -0.45 -17.48 4.39
C LEU A 291 -1.28 -16.21 4.66
N VAL A 292 -1.49 -15.37 3.66
CA VAL A 292 -2.40 -14.22 3.79
C VAL A 292 -3.80 -14.71 4.16
N GLY A 293 -4.38 -15.62 3.37
CA GLY A 293 -5.71 -16.14 3.63
C GLY A 293 -5.83 -16.81 5.00
N LEU A 294 -4.86 -17.64 5.40
CA LEU A 294 -4.85 -18.30 6.71
C LEU A 294 -4.68 -17.29 7.85
N GLY A 295 -3.82 -16.29 7.71
CA GLY A 295 -3.62 -15.27 8.74
C GLY A 295 -4.92 -14.53 9.07
N PHE A 296 -5.69 -14.12 8.06
CA PHE A 296 -7.04 -13.56 8.28
C PHE A 296 -8.05 -14.61 8.75
N GLY A 297 -8.01 -15.80 8.17
CA GLY A 297 -8.92 -16.90 8.51
C GLY A 297 -8.75 -17.45 9.92
N MET A 298 -7.60 -17.23 10.55
CA MET A 298 -7.36 -17.62 11.96
C MET A 298 -8.13 -16.74 12.96
N LEU A 299 -8.44 -15.49 12.61
CA LEU A 299 -8.99 -14.52 13.57
C LEU A 299 -10.17 -15.01 14.38
N PRO A 300 -11.16 -15.78 13.86
CA PRO A 300 -12.29 -16.28 14.66
C PRO A 300 -11.93 -17.31 15.72
N TRP A 301 -10.77 -17.92 15.62
CA TRP A 301 -10.36 -19.05 16.49
C TRP A 301 -9.63 -18.61 17.75
N GLY A 302 -9.40 -17.30 17.93
CA GLY A 302 -8.76 -16.72 19.10
C GLY A 302 -9.43 -15.46 19.58
N ASN A 303 -9.02 -15.00 20.76
CA ASN A 303 -9.52 -13.77 21.39
C ASN A 303 -8.47 -13.04 22.21
N THR A 304 -7.18 -13.40 22.05
CA THR A 304 -6.07 -12.80 22.80
C THR A 304 -5.15 -11.98 21.90
N LEU A 305 -4.48 -10.97 22.46
CA LEU A 305 -3.45 -10.20 21.74
C LEU A 305 -2.35 -11.09 21.17
N GLY A 306 -1.92 -12.12 21.92
CA GLY A 306 -0.91 -13.07 21.45
C GLY A 306 -1.35 -13.82 20.19
N PHE A 307 -2.61 -14.29 20.16
CA PHE A 307 -3.19 -14.98 19.01
C PHE A 307 -3.30 -14.04 17.79
N ALA A 308 -3.80 -12.81 17.99
CA ALA A 308 -3.85 -11.82 16.92
C ALA A 308 -2.46 -11.47 16.39
N THR A 309 -1.44 -11.43 17.27
CA THR A 309 -0.04 -11.23 16.85
C THR A 309 0.44 -12.38 15.96
N VAL A 310 0.14 -13.64 16.32
CA VAL A 310 0.49 -14.80 15.48
C VAL A 310 -0.22 -14.71 14.12
N ALA A 311 -1.51 -14.41 14.10
CA ALA A 311 -2.27 -14.21 12.87
C ALA A 311 -1.64 -13.11 11.98
N LEU A 312 -1.27 -11.95 12.60
CA LEU A 312 -0.56 -10.87 11.93
C LEU A 312 0.77 -11.35 11.34
N LEU A 313 1.57 -12.07 12.10
CA LEU A 313 2.84 -12.61 11.60
C LEU A 313 2.62 -13.51 10.37
N VAL A 314 1.62 -14.39 10.42
CA VAL A 314 1.30 -15.31 9.31
C VAL A 314 0.96 -14.52 8.04
N TRP A 315 0.05 -13.56 8.09
CA TRP A 315 -0.28 -12.79 6.88
C TRP A 315 0.86 -11.86 6.44
N THR A 316 1.67 -11.32 7.37
CA THR A 316 2.83 -10.48 7.03
C THR A 316 3.87 -11.27 6.25
N PHE A 317 4.19 -12.50 6.67
CA PHE A 317 5.07 -13.38 5.90
C PHE A 317 4.47 -13.72 4.53
N GLY A 318 3.15 -13.89 4.45
CA GLY A 318 2.44 -14.07 3.18
C GLY A 318 2.60 -12.87 2.25
N GLU A 319 2.42 -11.65 2.74
CA GLU A 319 2.62 -10.40 2.00
C GLU A 319 4.05 -10.25 1.46
N MET A 320 5.05 -10.57 2.31
CA MET A 320 6.46 -10.52 1.92
C MET A 320 6.82 -11.54 0.83
N LEU A 321 6.09 -12.64 0.71
CA LEU A 321 6.25 -13.63 -0.35
C LEU A 321 5.52 -13.26 -1.63
N GLU A 322 4.48 -12.45 -1.57
CA GLU A 322 3.65 -12.11 -2.73
C GLU A 322 4.08 -10.80 -3.39
N SER A 323 4.04 -9.70 -2.65
CA SER A 323 4.12 -8.34 -3.19
C SER A 323 5.43 -8.03 -3.96
N PRO A 324 6.65 -8.31 -3.43
CA PRO A 324 7.88 -8.01 -4.14
C PRO A 324 8.14 -8.97 -5.32
N LEU A 325 7.72 -10.24 -5.19
CA LEU A 325 7.89 -11.23 -6.26
C LEU A 325 6.92 -10.96 -7.42
N LEU A 326 5.71 -10.48 -7.13
CA LEU A 326 4.76 -10.03 -8.14
C LEU A 326 5.35 -8.90 -8.99
N ALA A 327 5.89 -7.86 -8.36
CA ALA A 327 6.50 -6.75 -9.08
C ALA A 327 7.68 -7.21 -9.97
N GLY A 328 8.52 -8.10 -9.44
CA GLY A 328 9.61 -8.74 -10.19
C GLY A 328 9.11 -9.58 -11.36
N PHE A 329 8.08 -10.40 -11.17
CA PHE A 329 7.46 -11.23 -12.20
C PHE A 329 6.91 -10.37 -13.34
N ILE A 330 6.16 -9.31 -13.02
CA ILE A 330 5.60 -8.38 -14.00
C ILE A 330 6.71 -7.69 -14.80
N SER A 331 7.73 -7.20 -14.11
CA SER A 331 8.86 -6.52 -14.75
C SER A 331 9.64 -7.41 -15.71
N ASN A 332 9.80 -8.70 -15.37
CA ASN A 332 10.52 -9.68 -16.20
C ASN A 332 9.70 -10.18 -17.40
N ARG A 333 8.36 -10.09 -17.37
CA ARG A 333 7.51 -10.40 -18.52
C ARG A 333 7.39 -9.24 -19.51
N ALA A 334 7.64 -8.03 -19.06
CA ALA A 334 7.62 -6.84 -19.88
C ALA A 334 8.97 -6.65 -20.61
N ASN A 335 8.93 -6.06 -21.80
CA ASN A 335 10.10 -5.51 -22.45
C ASN A 335 10.23 -4.00 -22.13
N ASP A 336 11.33 -3.38 -22.52
CA ASP A 336 11.60 -1.97 -22.19
C ASP A 336 10.50 -1.03 -22.74
N ALA A 337 9.93 -1.34 -23.93
CA ALA A 337 8.92 -0.52 -24.58
C ALA A 337 7.53 -0.62 -23.93
N ASN A 338 7.18 -1.72 -23.24
CA ASN A 338 5.85 -1.92 -22.65
C ASN A 338 5.84 -2.06 -21.12
N ARG A 339 7.01 -1.99 -20.46
CA ARG A 339 7.15 -2.17 -19.00
C ARG A 339 6.21 -1.26 -18.20
N GLY A 340 6.08 0.00 -18.62
CA GLY A 340 5.16 0.93 -17.98
C GLY A 340 3.70 0.46 -18.02
N ARG A 341 3.24 -0.09 -19.15
CA ARG A 341 1.87 -0.64 -19.29
C ARG A 341 1.65 -1.85 -18.40
N TYR A 342 2.64 -2.76 -18.30
CA TYR A 342 2.58 -3.93 -17.43
C TYR A 342 2.54 -3.54 -15.96
N MET A 343 3.38 -2.60 -15.52
CA MET A 343 3.36 -2.11 -14.14
C MET A 343 2.08 -1.33 -13.80
N ALA A 344 1.49 -0.62 -14.77
CA ALA A 344 0.23 0.08 -14.57
C ALA A 344 -0.95 -0.87 -14.30
N THR A 345 -0.95 -2.09 -14.86
CA THR A 345 -2.01 -3.08 -14.56
C THR A 345 -1.98 -3.51 -13.10
N MET A 346 -0.81 -3.63 -12.48
CA MET A 346 -0.69 -3.90 -11.04
C MET A 346 -1.33 -2.77 -10.21
N GLY A 347 -1.04 -1.52 -10.55
CA GLY A 347 -1.66 -0.36 -9.91
C GLY A 347 -3.19 -0.36 -10.05
N LEU A 348 -3.70 -0.70 -11.22
CA LEU A 348 -5.15 -0.81 -11.48
C LEU A 348 -5.80 -1.89 -10.60
N VAL A 349 -5.16 -3.05 -10.46
CA VAL A 349 -5.64 -4.17 -9.63
C VAL A 349 -5.74 -3.77 -8.16
N TYR A 350 -4.69 -3.16 -7.60
CA TYR A 350 -4.72 -2.69 -6.22
C TYR A 350 -5.73 -1.55 -6.00
N SER A 351 -5.88 -0.63 -6.96
CA SER A 351 -6.90 0.42 -6.89
C SER A 351 -8.33 -0.15 -6.96
N THR A 352 -8.55 -1.19 -7.76
CA THR A 352 -9.85 -1.87 -7.82
C THR A 352 -10.13 -2.59 -6.49
N ALA A 353 -9.14 -3.26 -5.93
CA ALA A 353 -9.29 -3.97 -4.66
C ALA A 353 -9.60 -3.02 -3.49
N ILE A 354 -8.94 -1.87 -3.38
CA ILE A 354 -9.22 -0.90 -2.30
C ILE A 354 -10.60 -0.24 -2.44
N ILE A 355 -11.18 -0.24 -3.65
CA ILE A 355 -12.55 0.22 -3.89
C ILE A 355 -13.56 -0.86 -3.45
N VAL A 356 -13.35 -2.10 -3.88
CA VAL A 356 -14.33 -3.18 -3.73
C VAL A 356 -14.27 -3.84 -2.35
N ALA A 357 -13.07 -4.11 -1.84
CA ALA A 357 -12.87 -4.93 -0.65
C ALA A 357 -13.49 -4.34 0.63
N PRO A 358 -13.36 -3.04 0.95
CA PRO A 358 -13.97 -2.47 2.14
C PRO A 358 -15.50 -2.53 2.12
N ALA A 359 -16.11 -2.21 0.98
CA ALA A 359 -17.57 -2.25 0.84
C ALA A 359 -18.11 -3.68 0.93
N ALA A 360 -17.55 -4.61 0.15
CA ALA A 360 -17.96 -6.00 0.15
C ALA A 360 -17.70 -6.68 1.49
N GLY A 361 -16.51 -6.47 2.07
CA GLY A 361 -16.14 -7.06 3.35
C GLY A 361 -16.99 -6.55 4.51
N SER A 362 -17.21 -5.24 4.58
CA SER A 362 -18.06 -4.64 5.63
C SER A 362 -19.51 -5.10 5.50
N TRP A 363 -20.04 -5.24 4.27
CA TRP A 363 -21.37 -5.78 4.05
C TRP A 363 -21.47 -7.26 4.47
N ILE A 364 -20.50 -8.10 4.11
CA ILE A 364 -20.45 -9.51 4.53
C ILE A 364 -20.35 -9.59 6.06
N TYR A 365 -19.50 -8.76 6.66
CA TYR A 365 -19.30 -8.70 8.10
C TYR A 365 -20.61 -8.41 8.84
N GLU A 366 -21.40 -7.44 8.36
CA GLU A 366 -22.65 -7.02 8.96
C GLU A 366 -23.79 -8.03 8.74
N VAL A 367 -23.98 -8.53 7.51
CA VAL A 367 -25.11 -9.37 7.12
C VAL A 367 -24.89 -10.86 7.48
N ALA A 368 -23.69 -11.37 7.23
CA ALA A 368 -23.36 -12.79 7.37
C ALA A 368 -22.49 -13.09 8.60
N GLY A 369 -21.95 -12.07 9.22
CA GLY A 369 -21.11 -12.14 10.40
C GLY A 369 -19.62 -12.36 10.13
N PRO A 370 -18.77 -12.05 11.14
CA PRO A 370 -17.31 -12.07 10.99
C PRO A 370 -16.75 -13.46 10.65
N VAL A 371 -17.33 -14.52 11.19
CA VAL A 371 -16.83 -15.90 10.96
C VAL A 371 -16.89 -16.26 9.47
N ILE A 372 -17.98 -15.89 8.79
CA ILE A 372 -18.14 -16.15 7.34
C ILE A 372 -17.12 -15.34 6.53
N LEU A 373 -16.91 -14.08 6.87
CA LEU A 373 -15.92 -13.24 6.21
C LEU A 373 -14.51 -13.84 6.32
N TRP A 374 -14.09 -14.17 7.55
CA TRP A 374 -12.73 -14.68 7.78
C TRP A 374 -12.50 -16.06 7.21
N THR A 375 -13.50 -16.95 7.29
CA THR A 375 -13.44 -18.27 6.63
C THR A 375 -13.37 -18.09 5.11
N GLY A 376 -14.14 -17.17 4.55
CA GLY A 376 -14.08 -16.81 3.14
C GLY A 376 -12.68 -16.35 2.72
N CYS A 377 -11.99 -15.54 3.54
CA CYS A 377 -10.61 -15.12 3.31
C CYS A 377 -9.65 -16.34 3.24
N ALA A 378 -9.78 -17.29 4.17
CA ALA A 378 -8.97 -18.52 4.16
C ALA A 378 -9.22 -19.36 2.90
N VAL A 379 -10.48 -19.54 2.51
CA VAL A 379 -10.86 -20.27 1.30
C VAL A 379 -10.30 -19.58 0.05
N LEU A 380 -10.46 -18.27 -0.08
CA LEU A 380 -9.95 -17.51 -1.21
C LEU A 380 -8.42 -17.58 -1.30
N GLY A 381 -7.70 -17.42 -0.19
CA GLY A 381 -6.24 -17.58 -0.16
C GLY A 381 -5.79 -18.97 -0.59
N THR A 382 -6.52 -20.02 -0.18
CA THR A 382 -6.25 -21.39 -0.58
C THR A 382 -6.50 -21.62 -2.09
N VAL A 383 -7.60 -21.11 -2.62
CA VAL A 383 -7.93 -21.16 -4.05
C VAL A 383 -6.87 -20.46 -4.88
N VAL A 384 -6.45 -19.25 -4.47
CA VAL A 384 -5.39 -18.50 -5.14
C VAL A 384 -4.05 -19.24 -5.08
N CYS A 385 -3.71 -19.86 -3.96
CA CYS A 385 -2.52 -20.71 -3.84
C CYS A 385 -2.52 -21.83 -4.87
N ILE A 386 -3.60 -22.61 -4.94
CA ILE A 386 -3.74 -23.73 -5.89
C ILE A 386 -3.64 -23.21 -7.34
N ALA A 387 -4.31 -22.11 -7.66
CA ALA A 387 -4.28 -21.50 -8.97
C ALA A 387 -2.87 -21.02 -9.38
N TYR A 388 -2.11 -20.42 -8.47
CA TYR A 388 -0.71 -20.06 -8.72
C TYR A 388 0.18 -21.29 -8.98
N TRP A 389 -0.07 -22.42 -8.31
CA TRP A 389 0.67 -23.65 -8.56
C TRP A 389 0.41 -24.23 -9.96
N PHE A 390 -0.84 -24.17 -10.44
CA PHE A 390 -1.15 -24.54 -11.81
C PHE A 390 -0.53 -23.58 -12.83
N LEU A 391 -0.59 -22.28 -12.55
CA LEU A 391 -0.01 -21.26 -13.42
C LEU A 391 1.53 -21.38 -13.48
N ALA A 392 2.17 -21.73 -12.36
CA ALA A 392 3.61 -21.96 -12.30
C ALA A 392 4.05 -23.09 -13.22
N ARG A 393 3.27 -24.20 -13.28
CA ARG A 393 3.53 -25.32 -14.21
C ARG A 393 3.46 -24.87 -15.67
N SER A 394 2.50 -24.01 -16.02
CA SER A 394 2.38 -23.48 -17.38
C SER A 394 3.59 -22.62 -17.77
N VAL A 395 4.11 -21.82 -16.85
CA VAL A 395 5.31 -20.99 -17.07
C VAL A 395 6.57 -21.84 -17.17
N ASP A 396 6.70 -22.89 -16.36
CA ASP A 396 7.84 -23.82 -16.43
C ASP A 396 7.85 -24.53 -17.81
N LEU A 397 6.70 -24.98 -18.32
CA LEU A 397 6.56 -25.59 -19.64
C LEU A 397 6.85 -24.60 -20.80
N GLU A 398 6.53 -23.31 -20.65
CA GLU A 398 6.94 -22.29 -21.63
C GLU A 398 8.47 -22.17 -21.71
N ARG A 399 9.16 -22.17 -20.55
CA ARG A 399 10.62 -22.07 -20.47
C ARG A 399 11.35 -23.29 -21.04
N GLU A 400 10.78 -24.48 -20.93
CA GLU A 400 11.34 -25.71 -21.50
C GLU A 400 11.20 -25.78 -23.01
N ARG A 401 10.30 -24.99 -23.61
CA ARG A 401 10.04 -24.96 -25.06
C ARG A 401 10.85 -23.92 -25.82
N LEU A 402 11.45 -22.96 -25.09
CA LEU A 402 12.33 -21.89 -25.60
C LEU A 402 13.80 -22.27 -25.47
#